data_805bd93da89ba309540f2247123bbfc5
#
_entry.id   805bd93da89ba309540f2247123bbfc5
#
_cell.length_a   1.000
_cell.length_b   1.000
_cell.length_c   1.000
_cell.angle_alpha   90.00
_cell.angle_beta   90.00
_cell.angle_gamma   90.00
#
_symmetry.space_group_name_H-M   'P 1'
#
loop_
_entity.id
_entity.type
_entity.pdbx_description
1 polymer ?
#
loop_
_entity_poly.entity_id
_entity_poly.type
_entity_poly.pdbx_seq_one_letter_code
_entity_poly.pdbx_strand_id
1 'polypeptide(L)'
;MHNEKERPTEYFPDGTPIDDWFYDIGMPELEELGRPYVLTEYGIWDDGKVYTKEIQKVIDLAAEEGGGVLVVPPGTYLTGALYFKQGVNLYVSAGATLKGSDDISDYDLAETRIEGETCLYFTALINADALNGFTMCGPGTIDGTDLRPGKPAGCAGNGVTAPTRMVRDPGWSIVQL
;
A
#
# COMPACT_ATOMS: atom_id res chain seq x y z
N MET A 1 -21.52 -11.30 -26.36
CA MET A 1 -22.73 -11.73 -25.63
C MET A 1 -22.31 -11.97 -24.21
N HIS A 2 -22.47 -10.97 -23.35
CA HIS A 2 -22.23 -11.11 -21.91
C HIS A 2 -23.37 -11.97 -21.34
N ASN A 3 -22.98 -13.06 -20.73
CA ASN A 3 -23.91 -13.95 -20.03
C ASN A 3 -24.29 -13.24 -18.74
N GLU A 4 -25.41 -12.54 -18.70
CA GLU A 4 -26.01 -12.03 -17.47
C GLU A 4 -26.40 -13.26 -16.62
N LYS A 5 -25.45 -13.70 -15.77
CA LYS A 5 -25.80 -14.53 -14.64
C LYS A 5 -26.73 -13.71 -13.76
N GLU A 6 -27.95 -14.18 -13.57
CA GLU A 6 -28.86 -13.64 -12.55
C GLU A 6 -28.10 -13.56 -11.23
N ARG A 7 -27.78 -12.34 -10.80
CA ARG A 7 -27.16 -12.09 -9.50
C ARG A 7 -28.22 -12.29 -8.43
N PRO A 8 -27.92 -13.00 -7.32
CA PRO A 8 -28.86 -13.09 -6.23
C PRO A 8 -29.08 -11.67 -5.67
N THR A 9 -30.34 -11.30 -5.50
CA THR A 9 -30.66 -10.03 -4.84
C THR A 9 -30.33 -10.17 -3.36
N GLU A 10 -29.24 -9.56 -2.95
CA GLU A 10 -28.82 -9.51 -1.55
C GLU A 10 -29.30 -8.21 -0.90
N TYR A 11 -29.55 -8.27 0.39
CA TYR A 11 -30.07 -7.16 1.17
C TYR A 11 -29.14 -6.85 2.34
N PHE A 12 -29.04 -5.58 2.69
CA PHE A 12 -28.45 -5.17 3.95
C PHE A 12 -29.28 -5.68 5.14
N PRO A 13 -28.71 -5.72 6.37
CA PRO A 13 -29.46 -6.16 7.56
C PRO A 13 -30.74 -5.36 7.86
N ASP A 14 -30.84 -4.14 7.34
CA ASP A 14 -32.04 -3.28 7.47
C ASP A 14 -33.11 -3.56 6.40
N GLY A 15 -32.86 -4.52 5.50
CA GLY A 15 -33.77 -4.90 4.42
C GLY A 15 -33.70 -4.05 3.17
N THR A 16 -32.73 -3.10 3.08
CA THR A 16 -32.49 -2.37 1.83
C THR A 16 -31.72 -3.23 0.82
N PRO A 17 -32.06 -3.18 -0.49
CA PRO A 17 -31.30 -3.94 -1.49
C PRO A 17 -29.86 -3.39 -1.60
N ILE A 18 -28.91 -4.29 -1.83
CA ILE A 18 -27.54 -3.92 -2.13
C ILE A 18 -27.48 -3.44 -3.58
N ASP A 19 -27.01 -2.21 -3.79
CA ASP A 19 -26.87 -1.61 -5.11
C ASP A 19 -25.91 -2.38 -6.01
N ASP A 20 -26.16 -2.41 -7.29
CA ASP A 20 -25.37 -3.15 -8.28
C ASP A 20 -23.89 -2.79 -8.30
N TRP A 21 -23.53 -1.54 -7.98
CA TRP A 21 -22.13 -1.10 -7.95
C TRP A 21 -21.27 -1.81 -6.90
N PHE A 22 -21.87 -2.36 -5.82
CA PHE A 22 -21.15 -3.19 -4.84
C PHE A 22 -20.64 -4.50 -5.45
N TYR A 23 -21.28 -4.97 -6.53
CA TYR A 23 -20.89 -6.21 -7.21
C TYR A 23 -19.99 -5.95 -8.43
N ASP A 24 -19.90 -4.72 -8.85
CA ASP A 24 -19.12 -4.29 -10.01
C ASP A 24 -17.74 -3.75 -9.63
N ILE A 25 -17.17 -4.27 -8.55
CA ILE A 25 -15.81 -3.94 -8.09
C ILE A 25 -14.84 -4.82 -8.88
N GLY A 26 -14.59 -4.43 -10.14
CA GLY A 26 -13.52 -4.99 -10.95
C GLY A 26 -12.16 -4.52 -10.43
N MET A 27 -11.19 -5.44 -10.35
CA MET A 27 -9.80 -5.02 -10.23
C MET A 27 -9.37 -4.46 -11.59
N PRO A 28 -8.82 -3.23 -11.66
CA PRO A 28 -8.35 -2.70 -12.93
C PRO A 28 -7.22 -3.58 -13.49
N GLU A 29 -7.23 -3.79 -14.79
CA GLU A 29 -6.15 -4.48 -15.47
C GLU A 29 -4.89 -3.59 -15.51
N LEU A 30 -3.71 -4.21 -15.57
CA LEU A 30 -2.45 -3.47 -15.52
C LEU A 30 -2.36 -2.39 -16.61
N GLU A 31 -2.89 -2.70 -17.79
CA GLU A 31 -2.91 -1.80 -18.95
C GLU A 31 -3.73 -0.53 -18.73
N GLU A 32 -4.71 -0.57 -17.83
CA GLU A 32 -5.57 0.57 -17.49
C GLU A 32 -4.90 1.54 -16.52
N LEU A 33 -3.85 1.10 -15.82
CA LEU A 33 -3.11 1.90 -14.84
C LEU A 33 -2.05 2.81 -15.43
N GLY A 34 -1.86 2.76 -16.74
CA GLY A 34 -0.90 3.58 -17.47
C GLY A 34 0.43 2.86 -17.75
N ARG A 35 1.47 3.65 -18.06
CA ARG A 35 2.79 3.10 -18.41
C ARG A 35 3.40 2.31 -17.25
N PRO A 36 3.85 1.07 -17.46
CA PRO A 36 4.48 0.28 -16.42
C PRO A 36 5.95 0.70 -16.18
N TYR A 37 6.34 0.73 -14.90
CA TYR A 37 7.70 0.90 -14.41
C TYR A 37 8.04 -0.33 -13.58
N VAL A 38 8.66 -1.34 -14.19
CA VAL A 38 8.94 -2.63 -13.56
C VAL A 38 10.22 -2.54 -12.74
N LEU A 39 10.21 -2.87 -11.46
CA LEU A 39 11.34 -2.70 -10.54
C LEU A 39 12.65 -3.27 -11.06
N THR A 40 12.61 -4.45 -11.68
CA THR A 40 13.82 -5.12 -12.21
C THR A 40 14.48 -4.36 -13.37
N GLU A 41 13.74 -3.55 -14.13
CA GLU A 41 14.28 -2.70 -15.19
C GLU A 41 15.13 -1.55 -14.65
N TYR A 42 14.95 -1.22 -13.38
CA TYR A 42 15.69 -0.17 -12.66
C TYR A 42 16.74 -0.71 -11.70
N GLY A 43 17.10 -2.00 -11.84
CA GLY A 43 18.16 -2.63 -11.04
C GLY A 43 17.75 -2.96 -9.61
N ILE A 44 16.47 -3.09 -9.35
CA ILE A 44 15.91 -3.48 -8.05
C ILE A 44 15.58 -4.96 -8.11
N TRP A 45 16.22 -5.75 -7.25
CA TRP A 45 16.18 -7.21 -7.32
C TRP A 45 15.69 -7.86 -6.02
N ASP A 46 15.19 -9.08 -6.12
CA ASP A 46 14.89 -9.97 -5.01
C ASP A 46 16.19 -10.60 -4.46
N ASP A 47 17.05 -9.79 -3.84
CA ASP A 47 18.36 -10.20 -3.30
C ASP A 47 18.50 -9.96 -1.79
N GLY A 48 17.40 -9.62 -1.13
CA GLY A 48 17.34 -9.37 0.31
C GLY A 48 17.88 -8.01 0.75
N LYS A 49 18.23 -7.12 -0.17
CA LYS A 49 18.60 -5.74 0.17
C LYS A 49 17.37 -4.83 0.27
N VAL A 50 17.48 -3.80 1.10
CA VAL A 50 16.47 -2.74 1.21
C VAL A 50 16.69 -1.71 0.12
N TYR A 51 15.69 -1.51 -0.73
CA TYR A 51 15.75 -0.65 -1.93
C TYR A 51 14.88 0.59 -1.84
N THR A 52 14.61 1.11 -0.64
CA THR A 52 13.71 2.26 -0.42
C THR A 52 14.01 3.44 -1.35
N LYS A 53 15.28 3.85 -1.41
CA LYS A 53 15.69 5.02 -2.20
C LYS A 53 15.60 4.79 -3.70
N GLU A 54 15.91 3.59 -4.14
CA GLU A 54 15.85 3.20 -5.54
C GLU A 54 14.40 3.11 -6.02
N ILE A 55 13.54 2.48 -5.23
CA ILE A 55 12.09 2.41 -5.52
C ILE A 55 11.49 3.82 -5.52
N GLN A 56 11.84 4.66 -4.55
CA GLN A 56 11.36 6.04 -4.51
C GLN A 56 11.76 6.83 -5.77
N LYS A 57 12.97 6.66 -6.27
CA LYS A 57 13.41 7.30 -7.54
C LYS A 57 12.57 6.84 -8.73
N VAL A 58 12.14 5.58 -8.79
CA VAL A 58 11.26 5.08 -9.85
C VAL A 58 9.88 5.73 -9.76
N ILE A 59 9.34 5.88 -8.54
CA ILE A 59 8.08 6.61 -8.32
C ILE A 59 8.21 8.07 -8.76
N ASP A 60 9.31 8.72 -8.39
CA ASP A 60 9.58 10.11 -8.76
C ASP A 60 9.69 10.28 -10.27
N LEU A 61 10.43 9.40 -10.93
CA LEU A 61 10.57 9.37 -12.39
C LEU A 61 9.22 9.17 -13.08
N ALA A 62 8.41 8.22 -12.61
CA ALA A 62 7.09 7.98 -13.16
C ALA A 62 6.20 9.23 -13.07
N ALA A 63 6.24 9.94 -11.94
CA ALA A 63 5.50 11.17 -11.76
C ALA A 63 5.99 12.30 -12.69
N GLU A 64 7.30 12.44 -12.87
CA GLU A 64 7.92 13.44 -13.78
C GLU A 64 7.56 13.16 -15.25
N GLU A 65 7.42 11.89 -15.63
CA GLU A 65 7.04 11.47 -16.98
C GLU A 65 5.51 11.49 -17.23
N GLY A 66 4.73 11.99 -16.28
CA GLY A 66 3.28 12.18 -16.43
C GLY A 66 2.41 11.10 -15.80
N GLY A 67 2.99 10.24 -15.00
CA GLY A 67 2.29 9.17 -14.27
C GLY A 67 2.51 7.79 -14.87
N GLY A 68 1.87 6.79 -14.26
CA GLY A 68 1.96 5.40 -14.67
C GLY A 68 1.75 4.44 -13.50
N VAL A 69 2.32 3.27 -13.60
CA VAL A 69 2.18 2.23 -12.57
C VAL A 69 3.52 1.62 -12.19
N LEU A 70 3.87 1.69 -10.91
CA LEU A 70 4.99 0.93 -10.36
C LEU A 70 4.60 -0.54 -10.29
N VAL A 71 5.35 -1.40 -10.96
CA VAL A 71 5.08 -2.84 -11.01
C VAL A 71 6.12 -3.58 -10.17
N VAL A 72 5.63 -4.30 -9.16
CA VAL A 72 6.43 -5.23 -8.36
C VAL A 72 6.33 -6.62 -9.01
N PRO A 73 7.38 -7.11 -9.68
CA PRO A 73 7.34 -8.41 -10.33
C PRO A 73 7.48 -9.55 -9.30
N PRO A 74 7.27 -10.83 -9.68
CA PRO A 74 7.42 -11.97 -8.77
C PRO A 74 8.76 -11.96 -8.03
N GLY A 75 8.72 -12.20 -6.70
CA GLY A 75 9.87 -12.14 -5.79
C GLY A 75 9.54 -11.35 -4.52
N THR A 76 10.53 -11.19 -3.63
CA THR A 76 10.38 -10.45 -2.36
C THR A 76 11.26 -9.21 -2.38
N TYR A 77 10.64 -8.03 -2.40
CA TYR A 77 11.32 -6.74 -2.49
C TYR A 77 11.21 -6.01 -1.17
N LEU A 78 12.36 -5.76 -0.52
CA LEU A 78 12.44 -5.08 0.76
C LEU A 78 12.53 -3.57 0.58
N THR A 79 11.71 -2.84 1.35
CA THR A 79 11.67 -1.38 1.33
C THR A 79 11.29 -0.80 2.69
N GLY A 80 11.69 0.42 2.98
CA GLY A 80 11.10 1.26 4.01
C GLY A 80 9.90 2.03 3.48
N ALA A 81 9.64 3.20 4.06
CA ALA A 81 8.52 4.06 3.66
C ALA A 81 8.65 4.53 2.21
N LEU A 82 7.58 4.37 1.44
CA LEU A 82 7.44 4.87 0.06
C LEU A 82 6.38 5.95 0.01
N TYR A 83 6.64 7.01 -0.76
CA TYR A 83 5.77 8.16 -0.94
C TYR A 83 5.33 8.24 -2.39
N PHE A 84 4.08 7.87 -2.64
CA PHE A 84 3.51 7.95 -3.98
C PHE A 84 3.17 9.39 -4.36
N LYS A 85 3.21 9.65 -5.65
CA LYS A 85 2.93 10.97 -6.23
C LYS A 85 1.72 10.92 -7.14
N GLN A 86 1.15 12.09 -7.41
CA GLN A 86 -0.02 12.22 -8.28
C GLN A 86 0.21 11.51 -9.63
N GLY A 87 -0.74 10.67 -10.01
CA GLY A 87 -0.73 9.93 -11.27
C GLY A 87 0.08 8.63 -11.25
N VAL A 88 0.76 8.27 -10.14
CA VAL A 88 1.52 7.03 -10.03
C VAL A 88 0.76 6.01 -9.20
N ASN A 89 0.47 4.86 -9.80
CA ASN A 89 -0.24 3.73 -9.19
C ASN A 89 0.73 2.63 -8.74
N LEU A 90 0.25 1.66 -7.97
CA LEU A 90 1.00 0.48 -7.55
C LEU A 90 0.31 -0.80 -7.98
N TYR A 91 1.05 -1.68 -8.66
CA TYR A 91 0.60 -3.03 -9.00
C TYR A 91 1.56 -4.07 -8.44
N VAL A 92 1.05 -4.99 -7.61
CA VAL A 92 1.83 -6.09 -7.05
C VAL A 92 1.46 -7.39 -7.75
N SER A 93 2.36 -7.91 -8.56
CA SER A 93 2.10 -9.07 -9.42
C SER A 93 1.88 -10.36 -8.63
N ALA A 94 1.28 -11.37 -9.26
CA ALA A 94 1.17 -12.71 -8.68
C ALA A 94 2.54 -13.25 -8.27
N GLY A 95 2.67 -13.75 -7.03
CA GLY A 95 3.95 -14.23 -6.49
C GLY A 95 4.94 -13.14 -6.09
N ALA A 96 4.55 -11.86 -6.19
CA ALA A 96 5.32 -10.76 -5.66
C ALA A 96 4.97 -10.47 -4.19
N THR A 97 5.97 -10.08 -3.42
CA THR A 97 5.80 -9.54 -2.07
C THR A 97 6.59 -8.24 -1.95
N LEU A 98 5.89 -7.15 -1.72
CA LEU A 98 6.50 -5.89 -1.28
C LEU A 98 6.56 -5.91 0.24
N LYS A 99 7.77 -6.05 0.78
CA LYS A 99 7.97 -6.28 2.21
C LYS A 99 8.63 -5.08 2.88
N GLY A 100 8.07 -4.66 4.02
CA GLY A 100 8.66 -3.64 4.86
C GLY A 100 9.99 -4.09 5.48
N SER A 101 10.93 -3.16 5.62
CA SER A 101 12.16 -3.36 6.39
C SER A 101 11.84 -3.49 7.88
N ASP A 102 12.59 -4.33 8.59
CA ASP A 102 12.53 -4.47 10.06
C ASP A 102 13.37 -3.40 10.77
N ASP A 103 14.15 -2.62 10.03
CA ASP A 103 14.88 -1.49 10.60
C ASP A 103 14.00 -0.25 10.62
N ILE A 104 13.72 0.23 11.84
CA ILE A 104 12.90 1.43 12.05
C ILE A 104 13.50 2.69 11.44
N SER A 105 14.82 2.71 11.23
CA SER A 105 15.49 3.85 10.59
C SER A 105 15.21 4.01 9.10
N ASP A 106 14.58 3.00 8.48
CA ASP A 106 14.09 3.07 7.10
C ASP A 106 12.72 3.76 6.97
N TYR A 107 12.19 4.26 8.09
CA TYR A 107 10.89 4.96 8.14
C TYR A 107 11.06 6.35 8.74
N ASP A 108 10.52 7.35 8.07
CA ASP A 108 10.55 8.72 8.56
C ASP A 108 9.57 8.92 9.72
N LEU A 109 9.80 9.95 10.52
CA LEU A 109 8.85 10.44 11.51
C LEU A 109 8.03 11.57 10.89
N ALA A 110 6.72 11.46 10.96
CA ALA A 110 5.79 12.49 10.54
C ALA A 110 4.83 12.86 11.68
N GLU A 111 4.39 14.12 11.66
CA GLU A 111 3.31 14.53 12.55
C GLU A 111 2.01 13.84 12.08
N THR A 112 1.38 13.13 13.00
CA THR A 112 0.14 12.42 12.77
C THR A 112 -0.78 12.52 13.97
N ARG A 113 -1.99 11.99 13.85
CA ARG A 113 -2.97 12.00 14.93
C ARG A 113 -3.35 10.59 15.32
N ILE A 114 -3.06 10.22 16.57
CA ILE A 114 -3.39 8.92 17.15
C ILE A 114 -4.33 9.15 18.34
N GLU A 115 -5.48 8.48 18.35
CA GLU A 115 -6.49 8.57 19.43
C GLU A 115 -6.91 10.00 19.78
N GLY A 116 -6.86 10.91 18.80
CA GLY A 116 -7.25 12.32 18.98
C GLY A 116 -6.10 13.24 19.41
N GLU A 117 -4.90 12.73 19.67
CA GLU A 117 -3.73 13.53 20.04
C GLU A 117 -2.75 13.62 18.86
N THR A 118 -2.18 14.80 18.66
CA THR A 118 -1.13 15.03 17.66
C THR A 118 0.21 14.53 18.20
N CYS A 119 0.87 13.66 17.47
CA CYS A 119 2.18 13.12 17.86
C CYS A 119 3.07 12.87 16.64
N LEU A 120 4.38 12.76 16.87
CA LEU A 120 5.31 12.24 15.87
C LEU A 120 5.28 10.72 15.89
N TYR A 121 5.00 10.12 14.74
CA TYR A 121 4.98 8.68 14.58
C TYR A 121 5.60 8.25 13.26
N PHE A 122 5.97 6.99 13.14
CA PHE A 122 6.54 6.45 11.91
C PHE A 122 5.52 6.47 10.78
N THR A 123 6.01 6.83 9.59
CA THR A 123 5.20 6.80 8.38
C THR A 123 4.86 5.37 7.98
N ALA A 124 3.80 5.19 7.21
CA ALA A 124 3.40 3.90 6.70
C ALA A 124 4.41 3.37 5.66
N LEU A 125 4.36 2.06 5.36
CA LEU A 125 5.12 1.47 4.27
C LEU A 125 4.75 2.12 2.92
N ILE A 126 3.47 2.41 2.71
CA ILE A 126 2.94 3.09 1.53
C ILE A 126 2.22 4.35 2.00
N ASN A 127 2.66 5.50 1.50
CA ASN A 127 2.09 6.81 1.80
C ASN A 127 1.58 7.44 0.50
N ALA A 128 0.29 7.79 0.48
CA ALA A 128 -0.40 8.40 -0.66
C ALA A 128 -1.22 9.57 -0.11
N ASP A 129 -0.55 10.68 0.18
CA ASP A 129 -1.17 11.86 0.81
C ASP A 129 -1.67 12.84 -0.25
N ALA A 130 -2.91 13.29 -0.10
CA ALA A 130 -3.57 14.27 -0.97
C ALA A 130 -3.54 13.91 -2.47
N LEU A 131 -3.50 12.63 -2.81
CA LEU A 131 -3.52 12.14 -4.19
C LEU A 131 -4.96 11.95 -4.67
N ASN A 132 -5.23 12.37 -5.90
CA ASN A 132 -6.51 12.15 -6.54
C ASN A 132 -6.41 10.97 -7.52
N GLY A 133 -7.15 9.89 -7.23
CA GLY A 133 -7.20 8.71 -8.10
C GLY A 133 -6.04 7.72 -7.93
N PHE A 134 -5.38 7.66 -6.76
CA PHE A 134 -4.37 6.63 -6.48
C PHE A 134 -5.01 5.24 -6.43
N THR A 135 -4.42 4.31 -7.17
CA THR A 135 -4.84 2.91 -7.20
C THR A 135 -3.69 2.00 -6.75
N MET A 136 -4.02 1.10 -5.83
CA MET A 136 -3.13 0.02 -5.41
C MET A 136 -3.87 -1.30 -5.60
N CYS A 137 -3.34 -2.16 -6.47
CA CYS A 137 -3.98 -3.43 -6.82
C CYS A 137 -2.98 -4.51 -7.20
N GLY A 138 -3.51 -5.65 -7.65
CA GLY A 138 -2.73 -6.81 -8.07
C GLY A 138 -2.89 -7.99 -7.11
N PRO A 139 -2.62 -9.21 -7.58
CA PRO A 139 -2.81 -10.45 -6.81
C PRO A 139 -1.63 -10.78 -5.87
N GLY A 140 -0.65 -9.91 -5.75
CA GLY A 140 0.52 -10.09 -4.88
C GLY A 140 0.27 -9.76 -3.42
N THR A 141 1.32 -9.66 -2.64
CA THR A 141 1.28 -9.42 -1.19
C THR A 141 2.00 -8.13 -0.82
N ILE A 142 1.44 -7.37 0.10
CA ILE A 142 2.13 -6.30 0.81
C ILE A 142 2.29 -6.75 2.25
N ASP A 143 3.54 -6.90 2.71
CA ASP A 143 3.89 -7.36 4.04
C ASP A 143 4.50 -6.21 4.85
N GLY A 144 3.68 -5.60 5.68
CA GLY A 144 4.11 -4.58 6.63
C GLY A 144 4.71 -5.22 7.88
N THR A 145 5.93 -5.69 7.81
CA THR A 145 6.69 -6.33 8.88
C THR A 145 6.32 -5.87 10.30
N ASP A 146 6.34 -6.79 11.28
CA ASP A 146 6.07 -6.52 12.69
C ASP A 146 7.22 -5.65 13.29
N LEU A 147 7.22 -4.38 12.92
CA LEU A 147 8.11 -3.39 13.52
C LEU A 147 7.77 -3.32 15.03
N ARG A 148 8.70 -3.71 15.86
CA ARG A 148 8.65 -3.45 17.30
C ARG A 148 9.38 -2.15 17.60
N PRO A 149 8.77 -0.98 17.44
CA PRO A 149 9.42 0.26 17.77
C PRO A 149 9.67 0.27 19.28
N GLY A 150 10.89 0.47 19.66
CA GLY A 150 11.15 1.08 20.95
C GLY A 150 10.32 2.38 20.98
N LYS A 151 9.58 2.60 22.08
CA LYS A 151 8.65 3.71 22.27
C LYS A 151 9.15 5.00 21.59
N PRO A 152 8.46 5.57 20.60
CA PRO A 152 8.93 6.82 19.99
C PRO A 152 8.97 7.93 21.03
N ALA A 153 10.05 8.68 21.01
CA ALA A 153 10.25 9.83 21.90
C ALA A 153 9.29 10.95 21.48
N GLY A 154 8.09 10.97 22.03
CA GLY A 154 7.15 12.06 21.71
C GLY A 154 5.72 11.81 22.15
N CYS A 155 5.26 10.57 22.19
CA CYS A 155 3.95 10.24 22.77
C CYS A 155 4.12 9.99 24.27
N ALA A 156 4.42 11.00 25.06
CA ALA A 156 4.54 10.94 26.52
C ALA A 156 3.16 11.05 27.17
N GLY A 157 2.29 10.12 26.85
CA GLY A 157 1.00 9.93 27.49
C GLY A 157 0.83 8.49 27.91
N ASN A 158 0.97 8.25 29.21
CA ASN A 158 0.50 7.08 29.94
C ASN A 158 0.34 5.75 29.20
N GLY A 159 1.45 4.97 29.10
CA GLY A 159 1.37 3.52 29.12
C GLY A 159 0.68 2.80 27.97
N VAL A 160 0.42 3.44 26.84
CA VAL A 160 -0.10 2.76 25.66
C VAL A 160 1.06 2.05 24.96
N THR A 161 1.24 0.78 25.26
CA THR A 161 1.93 -0.13 24.36
C THR A 161 1.15 -0.09 23.05
N ALA A 162 1.79 0.35 21.96
CA ALA A 162 1.23 0.20 20.63
C ALA A 162 0.65 -1.21 20.50
N PRO A 163 -0.55 -1.39 19.94
CA PRO A 163 -1.17 -2.69 19.87
C PRO A 163 -0.26 -3.65 19.09
N THR A 164 0.32 -4.58 19.82
CA THR A 164 1.28 -5.58 19.36
C THR A 164 0.58 -6.67 18.56
N ARG A 165 -0.40 -6.32 17.76
CA ARG A 165 -1.07 -7.30 16.91
C ARG A 165 -1.78 -6.61 15.75
N MET A 166 -1.06 -6.39 14.66
CA MET A 166 -1.74 -6.48 13.38
C MET A 166 -2.09 -7.95 13.19
N VAL A 167 -3.37 -8.25 13.33
CA VAL A 167 -3.90 -9.58 13.06
C VAL A 167 -3.53 -9.90 11.60
N ARG A 168 -2.91 -11.05 11.40
CA ARG A 168 -2.82 -11.69 10.09
C ARG A 168 -4.24 -11.99 9.63
N ASP A 169 -4.83 -11.08 8.90
CA ASP A 169 -5.87 -11.40 7.95
C ASP A 169 -5.24 -11.36 6.56
N PRO A 170 -5.35 -12.42 5.77
CA PRO A 170 -4.80 -12.43 4.42
C PRO A 170 -5.64 -11.48 3.57
N GLY A 171 -5.17 -10.26 3.36
CA GLY A 171 -5.77 -9.37 2.37
C GLY A 171 -5.81 -7.87 2.63
N TRP A 172 -5.39 -7.33 3.78
CA TRP A 172 -5.52 -5.89 4.02
C TRP A 172 -4.24 -5.27 4.54
N SER A 173 -3.63 -4.43 3.74
CA SER A 173 -2.53 -3.54 4.13
C SER A 173 -3.10 -2.20 4.58
N ILE A 174 -2.50 -1.61 5.62
CA ILE A 174 -2.89 -0.28 6.09
C ILE A 174 -2.40 0.73 5.07
N VAL A 175 -3.33 1.33 4.35
CA VAL A 175 -3.13 2.53 3.55
C VAL A 175 -3.63 3.69 4.40
N GLN A 176 -2.76 4.64 4.71
CA GLN A 176 -3.19 5.93 5.23
C GLN A 176 -3.54 6.82 4.03
N LEU A 177 -4.83 7.04 3.81
CA LEU A 177 -5.37 7.96 2.81
C LEU A 177 -5.45 9.38 3.37
#